data_999df19e6d1e4d20346a7e86d7eceaf9
#
_entry.id   999df19e6d1e4d20346a7e86d7eceaf9
#
_cell.length_a   1.000
_cell.length_b   1.000
_cell.length_c   1.000
_cell.angle_alpha   90.00
_cell.angle_beta   90.00
_cell.angle_gamma   90.00
#
_symmetry.space_group_name_H-M   'P 1'
#
loop_
_entity.id
_entity.type
_entity.pdbx_description
1 polymer ?
#
loop_
_entity_poly.entity_id
_entity_poly.type
_entity_poly.pdbx_seq_one_letter_code
_entity_poly.pdbx_strand_id
1 'polypeptide(L)'
;MANKNRDTTAITTGRNGARSLASDISTSTTWSSSGLDETHQEAVAGRSSKLYSRYTNPTVRQFETAIAELEGAEDALAFGSGMGALASVVFALCSPGDHIVVQQQL
;
A
#
# COMPACT_ATOMS: atom_id res chain seq x y z
N MET A 1 -22.95 7.64 0.46
CA MET A 1 -22.14 6.65 1.20
C MET A 1 -22.31 6.93 2.69
N ALA A 2 -22.67 5.93 3.49
CA ALA A 2 -22.78 6.10 4.94
C ALA A 2 -21.39 6.42 5.50
N ASN A 3 -21.29 7.47 6.29
CA ASN A 3 -20.07 7.86 6.99
C ASN A 3 -19.77 6.75 8.03
N LYS A 4 -18.90 5.80 7.67
CA LYS A 4 -18.45 4.79 8.62
C LYS A 4 -17.64 5.47 9.73
N ASN A 5 -17.93 5.16 10.99
CA ASN A 5 -17.09 5.54 12.11
C ASN A 5 -15.66 4.98 11.89
N ARG A 6 -14.64 5.69 12.34
CA ARG A 6 -13.21 5.26 12.23
C ARG A 6 -13.00 3.85 12.81
N ASP A 7 -13.65 3.52 13.91
CA ASP A 7 -13.57 2.19 14.53
C ASP A 7 -14.14 1.10 13.60
N THR A 8 -15.27 1.38 12.94
CA THR A 8 -15.85 0.47 11.96
C THR A 8 -14.95 0.31 10.75
N THR A 9 -14.34 1.40 10.27
CA THR A 9 -13.36 1.38 9.17
C THR A 9 -12.16 0.52 9.54
N ALA A 10 -11.54 0.74 10.69
CA ALA A 10 -10.39 -0.03 11.16
C ALA A 10 -10.66 -1.55 11.24
N ILE A 11 -11.88 -1.94 11.61
CA ILE A 11 -12.27 -3.35 11.74
C ILE A 11 -12.67 -3.99 10.40
N THR A 12 -13.21 -3.22 9.46
CA THR A 12 -13.82 -3.77 8.24
C THR A 12 -12.95 -3.65 6.99
N THR A 13 -12.00 -2.73 6.95
CA THR A 13 -11.13 -2.53 5.79
C THR A 13 -10.23 -3.75 5.57
N GLY A 14 -10.03 -4.11 4.32
CA GLY A 14 -9.23 -5.27 3.90
C GLY A 14 -9.97 -6.60 3.90
N ARG A 15 -11.23 -6.65 4.36
CA ARG A 15 -12.01 -7.89 4.33
C ARG A 15 -12.60 -8.25 2.97
N ASN A 16 -12.67 -7.30 2.04
CA ASN A 16 -13.08 -7.44 0.62
C ASN A 16 -14.21 -8.46 0.35
N GLY A 17 -15.22 -8.52 1.20
CA GLY A 17 -16.31 -9.48 1.09
C GLY A 17 -15.94 -10.93 1.44
N ALA A 18 -14.73 -11.20 1.91
CA ALA A 18 -14.34 -12.53 2.39
C ALA A 18 -15.19 -12.96 3.58
N ARG A 19 -15.51 -14.26 3.66
CA ARG A 19 -16.20 -14.86 4.81
C ARG A 19 -15.32 -14.91 6.07
N SER A 20 -14.01 -14.76 5.91
CA SER A 20 -13.05 -14.69 6.99
C SER A 20 -13.18 -13.39 7.77
N LEU A 21 -13.08 -13.45 9.10
CA LEU A 21 -13.04 -12.28 9.98
C LEU A 21 -11.67 -11.58 9.98
N ALA A 22 -10.63 -12.26 9.57
CA ALA A 22 -9.29 -11.72 9.38
C ALA A 22 -8.92 -11.77 7.89
N SER A 23 -8.11 -10.81 7.45
CA SER A 23 -7.54 -10.84 6.11
C SER A 23 -6.54 -11.99 5.97
N ASP A 24 -6.50 -12.62 4.80
CA ASP A 24 -5.51 -13.65 4.51
C ASP A 24 -4.11 -13.02 4.38
N ILE A 25 -3.09 -13.75 4.88
CA ILE A 25 -1.69 -13.35 4.70
C ILE A 25 -1.17 -13.99 3.42
N SER A 26 -0.88 -13.18 2.42
CA SER A 26 -0.27 -13.64 1.17
C SER A 26 1.24 -13.79 1.33
N THR A 27 1.71 -15.02 1.29
CA THR A 27 3.13 -15.38 1.36
C THR A 27 3.74 -15.65 0.00
N SER A 28 2.94 -15.64 -1.07
CA SER A 28 3.43 -15.86 -2.43
C SER A 28 4.30 -14.69 -2.89
N THR A 29 5.40 -15.00 -3.58
CA THR A 29 6.24 -14.00 -4.25
C THR A 29 5.83 -13.77 -5.70
N THR A 30 5.21 -14.75 -6.33
CA THR A 30 4.77 -14.71 -7.72
C THR A 30 3.38 -15.33 -7.84
N TRP A 31 2.64 -14.91 -8.85
CA TRP A 31 1.34 -15.46 -9.20
C TRP A 31 1.36 -15.96 -10.63
N SER A 32 0.60 -17.02 -10.91
CA SER A 32 0.44 -17.54 -12.27
C SER A 32 -0.41 -16.57 -13.11
N SER A 33 -0.04 -16.39 -14.36
CA SER A 33 -0.86 -15.73 -15.37
C SER A 33 -1.37 -16.76 -16.39
N SER A 34 -2.47 -16.44 -17.06
CA SER A 34 -3.08 -17.31 -18.08
C SER A 34 -2.36 -17.26 -19.43
N GLY A 35 -1.48 -16.28 -19.65
CA GLY A 35 -0.76 -16.12 -20.90
C GLY A 35 0.10 -14.85 -20.95
N LEU A 36 0.77 -14.65 -22.10
CA LEU A 36 1.69 -13.53 -22.31
C LEU A 36 0.99 -12.17 -22.25
N ASP A 37 -0.23 -12.06 -22.75
CA ASP A 37 -0.99 -10.80 -22.75
C ASP A 37 -1.33 -10.36 -21.33
N GLU A 38 -1.78 -11.27 -20.47
CA GLU A 38 -2.03 -10.99 -19.05
C GLU A 38 -0.72 -10.63 -18.34
N THR A 39 0.35 -11.37 -18.60
CA THR A 39 1.68 -11.07 -18.03
C THR A 39 2.14 -9.66 -18.39
N HIS A 40 1.95 -9.25 -19.65
CA HIS A 40 2.30 -7.91 -20.10
C HIS A 40 1.44 -6.82 -19.42
N GLN A 41 0.13 -7.03 -19.35
CA GLN A 41 -0.79 -6.11 -18.66
C GLN A 41 -0.41 -5.96 -17.18
N GLU A 42 -0.14 -7.06 -16.50
CA GLU A 42 0.28 -7.06 -15.11
C GLU A 42 1.66 -6.39 -14.94
N ALA A 43 2.60 -6.57 -15.87
CA ALA A 43 3.92 -5.94 -15.80
C ALA A 43 3.86 -4.40 -15.87
N VAL A 44 2.88 -3.84 -16.58
CA VAL A 44 2.69 -2.38 -16.69
C VAL A 44 1.70 -1.82 -15.68
N ALA A 45 0.99 -2.66 -14.93
CA ALA A 45 -0.05 -2.23 -13.99
C ALA A 45 0.50 -1.57 -12.71
N GLY A 46 1.81 -1.59 -12.50
CA GLY A 46 2.48 -0.95 -11.35
C GLY A 46 1.95 -1.48 -10.02
N ARG A 47 1.41 -0.61 -9.17
CA ARG A 47 0.90 -0.96 -7.84
C ARG A 47 -0.37 -1.81 -7.82
N SER A 48 -1.05 -1.98 -8.93
CA SER A 48 -2.19 -2.89 -9.07
C SER A 48 -1.80 -4.26 -9.63
N SER A 49 -0.52 -4.46 -9.97
CA SER A 49 0.00 -5.71 -10.51
C SER A 49 -0.17 -6.89 -9.54
N LYS A 50 -0.50 -8.04 -10.09
CA LYS A 50 -0.52 -9.32 -9.38
C LYS A 50 0.55 -10.27 -9.91
N LEU A 51 1.62 -9.76 -10.48
CA LEU A 51 2.68 -10.56 -11.08
C LEU A 51 3.75 -10.97 -10.07
N TYR A 52 4.21 -10.01 -9.27
CA TYR A 52 5.35 -10.22 -8.37
C TYR A 52 5.27 -9.34 -7.12
N SER A 53 5.54 -9.90 -5.96
CA SER A 53 5.35 -9.25 -4.65
C SER A 53 6.21 -8.01 -4.40
N ARG A 54 7.29 -7.79 -5.17
CA ARG A 54 8.07 -6.55 -5.12
C ARG A 54 7.29 -5.36 -5.68
N TYR A 55 6.41 -5.58 -6.65
CA TYR A 55 5.56 -4.51 -7.18
C TYR A 55 4.37 -4.26 -6.28
N THR A 56 3.72 -5.34 -5.83
CA THR A 56 2.62 -5.27 -4.88
C THR A 56 2.40 -6.62 -4.20
N ASN A 57 2.01 -6.59 -2.93
CA ASN A 57 1.58 -7.77 -2.19
C ASN A 57 0.15 -7.51 -1.67
N PRO A 58 -0.80 -8.43 -1.85
CA PRO A 58 -2.19 -8.22 -1.44
C PRO A 58 -2.36 -7.84 0.03
N THR A 59 -1.58 -8.43 0.93
CA THR A 59 -1.63 -8.12 2.36
C THR A 59 -1.12 -6.71 2.65
N VAL A 60 0.00 -6.32 2.02
CA VAL A 60 0.55 -4.96 2.14
C VAL A 60 -0.45 -3.94 1.59
N ARG A 61 -1.04 -4.23 0.43
CA ARG A 61 -2.02 -3.34 -0.20
C ARG A 61 -3.28 -3.16 0.65
N GLN A 62 -3.75 -4.21 1.31
CA GLN A 62 -4.87 -4.11 2.26
C GLN A 62 -4.54 -3.17 3.43
N PHE A 63 -3.33 -3.27 3.98
CA PHE A 63 -2.86 -2.36 5.03
C PHE A 63 -2.79 -0.91 4.54
N GLU A 64 -2.20 -0.66 3.38
CA GLU A 64 -2.12 0.68 2.77
C GLU A 64 -3.52 1.28 2.58
N THR A 65 -4.45 0.50 2.04
CA THR A 65 -5.85 0.94 1.85
C THR A 65 -6.51 1.29 3.19
N ALA A 66 -6.29 0.47 4.23
CA ALA A 66 -6.86 0.74 5.55
C ALA A 66 -6.32 2.05 6.15
N ILE A 67 -5.01 2.29 6.04
CA ILE A 67 -4.39 3.53 6.53
C ILE A 67 -4.90 4.74 5.72
N ALA A 68 -4.97 4.65 4.41
CA ALA A 68 -5.50 5.73 3.57
C ALA A 68 -6.96 6.08 3.97
N GLU A 69 -7.82 5.08 4.15
CA GLU A 69 -9.20 5.30 4.60
C GLU A 69 -9.29 5.94 6.00
N LEU A 70 -8.43 5.51 6.94
CA LEU A 70 -8.41 6.04 8.31
C LEU A 70 -7.91 7.49 8.38
N GLU A 71 -6.93 7.82 7.56
CA GLU A 71 -6.35 9.17 7.47
C GLU A 71 -7.13 10.10 6.53
N GLY A 72 -8.11 9.57 5.77
CA GLY A 72 -8.83 10.33 4.76
C GLY A 72 -7.94 10.73 3.58
N ALA A 73 -6.88 9.98 3.32
CA ALA A 73 -5.95 10.17 2.24
C ALA A 73 -6.42 9.46 0.97
N GLU A 74 -5.93 9.92 -0.17
CA GLU A 74 -6.22 9.34 -1.48
C GLU A 74 -5.55 7.96 -1.65
N ASP A 75 -4.34 7.81 -1.11
CA ASP A 75 -3.58 6.56 -1.09
C ASP A 75 -2.57 6.55 0.07
N ALA A 76 -1.97 5.39 0.35
CA ALA A 76 -0.89 5.22 1.30
C ALA A 76 0.18 4.28 0.73
N LEU A 77 1.40 4.41 1.22
CA LEU A 77 2.52 3.57 0.83
C LEU A 77 3.23 3.03 2.07
N ALA A 78 3.30 1.71 2.18
CA ALA A 78 3.98 1.05 3.28
C ALA A 78 5.47 0.82 2.98
N PHE A 79 6.29 1.01 3.99
CA PHE A 79 7.74 0.78 3.94
C PHE A 79 8.17 -0.20 5.03
N GLY A 80 9.28 -0.87 4.84
CA GLY A 80 9.83 -1.81 5.81
C GLY A 80 10.42 -1.15 7.07
N SER A 81 10.52 0.19 7.08
CA SER A 81 10.97 0.96 8.25
C SER A 81 10.50 2.41 8.15
N GLY A 82 10.35 3.07 9.31
CA GLY A 82 10.02 4.50 9.37
C GLY A 82 11.10 5.37 8.70
N MET A 83 12.38 5.03 8.86
CA MET A 83 13.46 5.76 8.19
C MET A 83 13.41 5.57 6.66
N GLY A 84 13.01 4.40 6.16
CA GLY A 84 12.77 4.18 4.75
C GLY A 84 11.62 5.03 4.21
N ALA A 85 10.53 5.16 4.96
CA ALA A 85 9.42 6.03 4.61
C ALA A 85 9.86 7.50 4.55
N LEU A 86 10.55 7.99 5.59
CA LEU A 86 11.03 9.37 5.66
C LEU A 86 12.00 9.70 4.52
N ALA A 87 13.01 8.84 4.29
CA ALA A 87 13.96 9.04 3.21
C ALA A 87 13.28 9.06 1.84
N SER A 88 12.29 8.20 1.62
CA SER A 88 11.54 8.15 0.36
C SER A 88 10.76 9.44 0.12
N VAL A 89 10.15 10.03 1.15
CA VAL A 89 9.47 11.34 1.05
C VAL A 89 10.46 12.42 0.66
N VAL A 90 11.62 12.48 1.33
CA VAL A 90 12.66 13.47 1.02
C VAL A 90 13.13 13.33 -0.43
N PHE A 91 13.48 12.11 -0.87
CA PHE A 91 13.95 11.89 -2.23
C PHE A 91 12.89 12.14 -3.31
N ALA A 92 11.62 11.95 -2.98
CA ALA A 92 10.53 12.16 -3.93
C ALA A 92 10.15 13.65 -4.09
N LEU A 93 10.27 14.44 -3.01
CA LEU A 93 9.72 15.81 -2.98
C LEU A 93 10.79 16.90 -2.97
N CYS A 94 12.05 16.58 -2.65
CA CYS A 94 13.10 17.57 -2.50
C CYS A 94 14.18 17.43 -3.59
N SER A 95 14.69 18.57 -4.01
CA SER A 95 15.81 18.71 -4.94
C SER A 95 17.03 19.32 -4.24
N PRO A 96 18.25 19.18 -4.80
CA PRO A 96 19.42 19.84 -4.26
C PRO A 96 19.22 21.36 -4.13
N GLY A 97 19.38 21.88 -2.91
CA GLY A 97 19.15 23.28 -2.57
C GLY A 97 17.85 23.56 -1.85
N ASP A 98 16.93 22.61 -1.77
CA ASP A 98 15.71 22.74 -0.99
C ASP A 98 15.97 22.69 0.53
N HIS A 99 15.08 23.27 1.30
CA HIS A 99 15.16 23.31 2.75
C HIS A 99 14.08 22.44 3.38
N ILE A 100 14.46 21.63 4.36
CA ILE A 100 13.56 20.78 5.13
C ILE A 100 13.57 21.26 6.58
N VAL A 101 12.40 21.48 7.13
CA VAL A 101 12.22 21.82 8.55
C VAL A 101 11.80 20.56 9.29
N VAL A 102 12.60 20.12 10.23
CA VAL A 102 12.36 18.94 11.06
C VAL A 102 12.53 19.28 12.54
N GLN A 103 11.98 18.45 13.42
CA GLN A 103 12.24 18.59 14.85
C GLN A 103 13.70 18.21 15.17
N GLN A 104 14.26 18.80 16.23
CA GLN A 104 15.65 18.61 16.60
C GLN A 104 15.99 17.16 17.03
N GLN A 105 15.01 16.39 17.47
CA GLN A 105 15.18 15.04 18.04
C GLN A 105 14.63 13.94 17.12
N LEU A 106 14.90 14.03 15.85
CA LEU A 106 14.47 13.05 14.86
C LEU A 106 15.55 11.98 14.69
#